data_b2eb188fa86e0204f6bfad3fa9cef4ee
#
_entry.id   b2eb188fa86e0204f6bfad3fa9cef4ee
#
_cell.length_a   1.000
_cell.length_b   1.000
_cell.length_c   1.000
_cell.angle_alpha   90.00
_cell.angle_beta   90.00
_cell.angle_gamma   90.00
#
_symmetry.space_group_name_H-M   'P 1'
#
loop_
_entity.id
_entity.type
_entity.pdbx_description
1 polymer ?
#
loop_
_entity_poly.entity_id
_entity_poly.type
_entity_poly.pdbx_seq_one_letter_code
_entity_poly.pdbx_strand_id
1 'polypeptide(L)'
;MKIFTALLSLALFLALTSVAFAAPADRVDLKRVTKSRAAVVDYWTAERMRNAIPAERAQGGSSSKAQRAAFSSYEYPGSYTTFPASTHGKVFFTLGGVNYVCSGTAVNSSNRSVVWTAGHCVNEGPGAYATNWAFVPAYRDGSRPFGTWTARTLVTSSAWANQGNISYDVAGAVMNTHGGSALTDVVGGRGIAFNYNRNQFFTSFGYPAAPPFTGQRLWVCESNLLTSDPTTSPQTMGIGCDMTGGSSGGGWVVGSSVYTVNSYGYSNQRNVMYGPYQGSVAQSVYNAASTR
;
A
#
# COMPACT_ATOMS: atom_id res chain seq x y z
N MET A 1 -59.68 -49.87 33.67
CA MET A 1 -58.37 -49.34 34.05
C MET A 1 -57.54 -49.24 32.78
N LYS A 2 -57.46 -48.06 32.16
CA LYS A 2 -56.76 -47.80 30.88
C LYS A 2 -55.47 -47.05 31.17
N ILE A 3 -54.33 -47.69 30.86
CA ILE A 3 -53.00 -47.14 31.08
C ILE A 3 -52.64 -46.36 29.81
N PHE A 4 -52.44 -45.03 29.93
CA PHE A 4 -51.92 -44.20 28.87
C PHE A 4 -50.38 -44.15 28.94
N THR A 5 -49.71 -44.67 27.93
CA THR A 5 -48.29 -44.58 27.79
C THR A 5 -47.97 -43.31 26.98
N ALA A 6 -47.34 -42.31 27.59
CA ALA A 6 -46.85 -41.09 26.90
C ALA A 6 -45.44 -41.35 26.36
N LEU A 7 -45.31 -41.29 25.03
CA LEU A 7 -44.01 -41.31 24.32
C LEU A 7 -43.44 -39.90 24.32
N LEU A 8 -42.33 -39.70 25.01
CA LEU A 8 -41.56 -38.46 25.05
C LEU A 8 -40.54 -38.48 23.87
N SER A 9 -40.81 -37.74 22.79
CA SER A 9 -39.88 -37.60 21.67
C SER A 9 -38.84 -36.55 21.99
N LEU A 10 -37.59 -36.99 22.24
CA LEU A 10 -36.43 -36.12 22.43
C LEU A 10 -35.87 -35.68 21.09
N ALA A 11 -36.14 -34.45 20.64
CA ALA A 11 -35.56 -33.87 19.44
C ALA A 11 -34.14 -33.37 19.76
N LEU A 12 -33.14 -34.06 19.20
CA LEU A 12 -31.72 -33.70 19.29
C LEU A 12 -31.42 -32.61 18.26
N PHE A 13 -31.31 -31.35 18.68
CA PHE A 13 -30.82 -30.26 17.83
C PHE A 13 -29.30 -30.36 17.68
N LEU A 14 -28.82 -30.86 16.54
CA LEU A 14 -27.42 -30.77 16.17
C LEU A 14 -27.14 -29.31 15.73
N ALA A 15 -26.51 -28.53 16.58
CA ALA A 15 -25.97 -27.24 16.22
C ALA A 15 -24.72 -27.45 15.31
N LEU A 16 -24.88 -27.28 14.02
CA LEU A 16 -23.77 -27.20 13.07
C LEU A 16 -22.99 -25.89 13.31
N THR A 17 -21.95 -25.94 14.11
CA THR A 17 -20.99 -24.86 14.20
C THR A 17 -20.17 -24.86 12.92
N SER A 18 -20.43 -23.89 12.04
CA SER A 18 -19.59 -23.63 10.88
C SER A 18 -18.23 -23.12 11.38
N VAL A 19 -17.21 -23.97 11.36
CA VAL A 19 -15.82 -23.55 11.55
C VAL A 19 -15.43 -22.78 10.28
N ALA A 20 -15.42 -21.46 10.35
CA ALA A 20 -14.85 -20.62 9.31
C ALA A 20 -13.33 -20.86 9.29
N PHE A 21 -12.86 -21.67 8.35
CA PHE A 21 -11.42 -21.75 8.07
C PHE A 21 -10.95 -20.40 7.55
N ALA A 22 -10.12 -19.71 8.33
CA ALA A 22 -9.41 -18.55 7.83
C ALA A 22 -8.62 -18.95 6.57
N ALA A 23 -8.82 -18.22 5.47
CA ALA A 23 -8.07 -18.49 4.24
C ALA A 23 -6.57 -18.33 4.55
N PRO A 24 -5.69 -19.20 4.01
CA PRO A 24 -4.26 -19.07 4.19
C PRO A 24 -3.80 -17.64 3.84
N ALA A 25 -2.97 -17.03 4.71
CA ALA A 25 -2.51 -15.64 4.56
C ALA A 25 -1.70 -15.41 3.28
N ASP A 26 -1.14 -16.47 2.68
CA ASP A 26 -0.35 -16.47 1.44
C ASP A 26 -1.20 -16.38 0.15
N ARG A 27 -2.53 -16.48 0.25
CA ARG A 27 -3.41 -16.25 -0.90
C ARG A 27 -3.38 -14.80 -1.34
N VAL A 28 -3.34 -14.64 -2.66
CA VAL A 28 -3.39 -13.33 -3.33
C VAL A 28 -4.82 -13.05 -3.78
N ASP A 29 -5.22 -11.81 -3.63
CA ASP A 29 -6.44 -11.28 -4.21
C ASP A 29 -6.09 -10.31 -5.34
N LEU A 30 -6.89 -10.26 -6.39
CA LEU A 30 -6.59 -9.43 -7.54
C LEU A 30 -7.85 -8.92 -8.24
N LYS A 31 -7.72 -7.73 -8.83
CA LYS A 31 -8.74 -7.11 -9.66
C LYS A 31 -8.16 -6.70 -11.01
N ARG A 32 -8.69 -7.25 -12.09
CA ARG A 32 -8.41 -6.74 -13.43
C ARG A 32 -9.16 -5.42 -13.64
N VAL A 33 -8.46 -4.39 -14.10
CA VAL A 33 -9.05 -3.08 -14.41
C VAL A 33 -9.74 -3.17 -15.77
N THR A 34 -11.01 -2.78 -15.83
CA THR A 34 -11.84 -2.83 -17.04
C THR A 34 -11.84 -1.55 -17.83
N LYS A 35 -11.55 -0.41 -17.21
CA LYS A 35 -11.44 0.88 -17.89
C LYS A 35 -10.23 0.92 -18.81
N SER A 36 -10.42 1.47 -20.00
CA SER A 36 -9.31 1.68 -20.95
C SER A 36 -8.29 2.68 -20.38
N ARG A 37 -7.04 2.57 -20.82
CA ARG A 37 -5.98 3.53 -20.49
C ARG A 37 -6.40 4.96 -20.77
N ALA A 38 -6.94 5.23 -21.97
CA ALA A 38 -7.38 6.58 -22.36
C ALA A 38 -8.42 7.12 -21.37
N ALA A 39 -9.46 6.34 -21.05
CA ALA A 39 -10.50 6.76 -20.12
C ALA A 39 -9.97 7.08 -18.71
N VAL A 40 -8.91 6.40 -18.23
CA VAL A 40 -8.29 6.71 -16.94
C VAL A 40 -7.43 7.98 -17.04
N VAL A 41 -6.68 8.15 -18.13
CA VAL A 41 -5.87 9.38 -18.35
C VAL A 41 -6.78 10.60 -18.45
N ASP A 42 -7.86 10.52 -19.23
CA ASP A 42 -8.83 11.60 -19.40
C ASP A 42 -9.58 11.93 -18.10
N TYR A 43 -9.83 10.91 -17.27
CA TYR A 43 -10.42 11.11 -15.95
C TYR A 43 -9.53 12.00 -15.06
N TRP A 44 -8.21 11.82 -15.08
CA TRP A 44 -7.29 12.55 -14.23
C TRP A 44 -6.89 13.91 -14.83
N THR A 45 -7.83 14.86 -14.82
CA THR A 45 -7.54 16.27 -15.13
C THR A 45 -6.63 16.88 -14.05
N ALA A 46 -5.96 17.98 -14.39
CA ALA A 46 -5.13 18.72 -13.43
C ALA A 46 -5.92 19.16 -12.18
N GLU A 47 -7.19 19.49 -12.35
CA GLU A 47 -8.09 19.87 -11.26
C GLU A 47 -8.39 18.68 -10.34
N ARG A 48 -8.79 17.52 -10.89
CA ARG A 48 -9.04 16.30 -10.09
C ARG A 48 -7.81 15.85 -9.34
N MET A 49 -6.63 15.93 -9.96
CA MET A 49 -5.36 15.61 -9.29
C MET A 49 -5.04 16.57 -8.13
N ARG A 50 -5.35 17.87 -8.28
CA ARG A 50 -5.16 18.85 -7.19
C ARG A 50 -6.12 18.63 -6.03
N ASN A 51 -7.37 18.26 -6.33
CA ASN A 51 -8.44 18.11 -5.35
C ASN A 51 -8.52 16.71 -4.73
N ALA A 52 -7.70 15.76 -5.17
CA ALA A 52 -7.64 14.43 -4.59
C ALA A 52 -7.05 14.50 -3.16
N ILE A 53 -7.72 13.87 -2.21
CA ILE A 53 -7.39 13.91 -0.79
C ILE A 53 -6.43 12.78 -0.39
N PRO A 54 -5.64 12.94 0.66
CA PRO A 54 -4.77 11.86 1.13
C PRO A 54 -5.58 10.63 1.58
N ALA A 55 -5.15 9.44 1.14
CA ALA A 55 -5.63 8.20 1.73
C ALA A 55 -4.92 8.03 3.07
N GLU A 56 -5.65 8.24 4.15
CA GLU A 56 -5.12 8.08 5.50
C GLU A 56 -5.67 6.81 6.15
N ARG A 57 -4.78 6.06 6.80
CA ARG A 57 -5.15 5.11 7.83
C ARG A 57 -4.53 5.52 9.14
N ALA A 58 -5.29 6.25 9.94
CA ALA A 58 -4.97 6.43 11.35
C ALA A 58 -5.52 5.21 12.10
N GLN A 59 -4.64 4.44 12.74
CA GLN A 59 -5.08 3.46 13.72
C GLN A 59 -5.49 4.22 14.99
N GLY A 60 -6.76 4.15 15.35
CA GLY A 60 -7.26 4.60 16.66
C GLY A 60 -6.58 3.76 17.73
N GLY A 61 -5.65 4.38 18.51
CA GLY A 61 -4.89 3.72 19.26
C GLY A 61 -4.36 3.42 20.44
N SER A 62 -3.73 2.60 20.88
CA SER A 62 -3.09 2.37 22.12
C SER A 62 -1.79 1.62 21.90
N SER A 63 -0.72 2.33 21.68
CA SER A 63 0.55 1.84 22.15
C SER A 63 0.93 2.59 23.42
N SER A 64 1.47 1.90 24.38
CA SER A 64 1.56 2.29 25.79
C SER A 64 2.58 3.38 26.13
N LYS A 65 3.12 4.14 25.17
CA LYS A 65 3.95 5.33 25.44
C LYS A 65 3.95 6.27 24.22
N ALA A 66 3.62 7.54 24.45
CA ALA A 66 3.84 8.62 23.51
C ALA A 66 5.36 8.78 23.25
N GLN A 67 5.83 8.21 22.17
CA GLN A 67 7.22 8.34 21.76
C GLN A 67 7.30 9.44 20.70
N ARG A 68 7.90 10.56 21.06
CA ARG A 68 8.19 11.65 20.14
C ARG A 68 9.54 11.38 19.51
N ALA A 69 9.55 10.87 18.30
CA ALA A 69 10.79 10.75 17.52
C ALA A 69 11.22 12.16 17.06
N ALA A 70 12.49 12.48 17.25
CA ALA A 70 13.08 13.79 16.85
C ALA A 70 13.45 13.81 15.35
N PHE A 71 12.67 13.11 14.51
CA PHE A 71 12.97 12.96 13.09
C PHE A 71 12.03 13.85 12.27
N SER A 72 12.60 14.61 11.35
CA SER A 72 11.87 15.40 10.36
C SER A 72 12.21 14.89 8.98
N SER A 73 11.18 14.80 8.13
CA SER A 73 11.38 14.61 6.70
C SER A 73 12.00 15.85 6.06
N TYR A 74 12.61 15.64 4.90
CA TYR A 74 13.08 16.73 4.05
C TYR A 74 12.62 16.49 2.60
N GLU A 75 12.45 17.56 1.82
CA GLU A 75 12.18 17.44 0.38
C GLU A 75 13.39 16.79 -0.29
N TYR A 76 13.15 15.83 -1.19
CA TYR A 76 14.23 15.20 -1.94
C TYR A 76 15.04 16.26 -2.73
N PRO A 77 16.35 16.41 -2.45
CA PRO A 77 17.12 17.56 -2.96
C PRO A 77 17.60 17.39 -4.40
N GLY A 78 17.53 16.18 -4.94
CA GLY A 78 18.05 15.84 -6.26
C GLY A 78 17.06 16.04 -7.40
N SER A 79 17.52 15.72 -8.61
CA SER A 79 16.64 15.67 -9.78
C SER A 79 15.62 14.53 -9.64
N TYR A 80 14.34 14.85 -9.80
CA TYR A 80 13.26 13.83 -9.75
C TYR A 80 13.26 12.94 -10.98
N THR A 81 13.80 13.41 -12.10
CA THR A 81 13.78 12.69 -13.38
C THR A 81 14.96 11.76 -13.59
N THR A 82 15.88 11.70 -12.64
CA THR A 82 17.03 10.79 -12.68
C THR A 82 16.87 9.65 -11.69
N PHE A 83 17.39 8.46 -12.04
CA PHE A 83 17.48 7.35 -11.08
C PHE A 83 18.34 7.78 -9.87
N PRO A 84 17.96 7.48 -8.65
CA PRO A 84 16.86 6.58 -8.25
C PRO A 84 15.50 7.29 -8.04
N ALA A 85 15.42 8.61 -8.00
CA ALA A 85 14.20 9.36 -7.70
C ALA A 85 13.10 9.14 -8.74
N SER A 86 13.45 8.94 -10.01
CA SER A 86 12.49 8.64 -11.09
C SER A 86 11.64 7.40 -10.86
N THR A 87 12.07 6.48 -9.98
CA THR A 87 11.30 5.28 -9.64
C THR A 87 10.17 5.55 -8.66
N HIS A 88 10.21 6.67 -7.93
CA HIS A 88 9.18 7.07 -6.97
C HIS A 88 8.16 7.99 -7.63
N GLY A 89 6.90 7.84 -7.26
CA GLY A 89 5.85 8.64 -7.87
C GLY A 89 4.61 8.77 -7.00
N LYS A 90 3.75 9.70 -7.40
CA LYS A 90 2.46 9.93 -6.78
C LYS A 90 1.42 9.01 -7.40
N VAL A 91 0.60 8.42 -6.55
CA VAL A 91 -0.51 7.54 -6.94
C VAL A 91 -1.82 8.31 -6.81
N PHE A 92 -2.70 8.13 -7.78
CA PHE A 92 -4.05 8.68 -7.80
C PHE A 92 -5.04 7.56 -8.04
N PHE A 93 -6.15 7.53 -7.31
CA PHE A 93 -7.20 6.53 -7.50
C PHE A 93 -8.55 7.02 -6.98
N THR A 94 -9.61 6.32 -7.36
CA THR A 94 -10.98 6.56 -6.89
C THR A 94 -11.45 5.37 -6.09
N LEU A 95 -11.98 5.60 -4.90
CA LEU A 95 -12.55 4.58 -4.04
C LEU A 95 -13.85 5.12 -3.41
N GLY A 96 -14.93 4.36 -3.47
CA GLY A 96 -16.24 4.85 -2.98
C GLY A 96 -16.71 6.16 -3.62
N GLY A 97 -16.29 6.46 -4.85
CA GLY A 97 -16.61 7.71 -5.55
C GLY A 97 -15.72 8.91 -5.18
N VAL A 98 -14.82 8.78 -4.21
CA VAL A 98 -13.90 9.83 -3.77
C VAL A 98 -12.53 9.63 -4.40
N ASN A 99 -11.88 10.73 -4.77
CA ASN A 99 -10.53 10.73 -5.34
C ASN A 99 -9.48 10.86 -4.25
N TYR A 100 -8.54 9.91 -4.24
CA TYR A 100 -7.48 9.82 -3.25
C TYR A 100 -6.09 9.89 -3.87
N VAL A 101 -5.11 10.22 -3.02
CA VAL A 101 -3.68 10.16 -3.32
C VAL A 101 -2.95 9.24 -2.35
N CYS A 102 -1.98 8.54 -2.91
CA CYS A 102 -0.96 7.72 -2.25
C CYS A 102 0.40 7.96 -2.92
N SER A 103 1.35 7.14 -2.56
CA SER A 103 2.69 7.05 -3.15
C SER A 103 2.95 5.65 -3.67
N GLY A 104 3.96 5.47 -4.49
CA GLY A 104 4.39 4.17 -4.98
C GLY A 104 5.82 4.19 -5.51
N THR A 105 6.36 3.01 -5.74
CA THR A 105 7.72 2.83 -6.26
C THR A 105 7.72 1.81 -7.38
N ALA A 106 8.26 2.18 -8.55
CA ALA A 106 8.51 1.24 -9.64
C ALA A 106 9.58 0.22 -9.22
N VAL A 107 9.25 -1.06 -9.29
CA VAL A 107 10.16 -2.16 -8.90
C VAL A 107 10.47 -3.06 -10.09
N ASN A 108 11.66 -3.62 -10.09
CA ASN A 108 12.06 -4.62 -11.08
C ASN A 108 11.11 -5.82 -11.00
N SER A 109 10.66 -6.28 -12.15
CA SER A 109 9.71 -7.40 -12.28
C SER A 109 9.83 -8.03 -13.66
N SER A 110 9.39 -9.28 -13.83
CA SER A 110 9.45 -10.00 -15.11
C SER A 110 8.71 -9.25 -16.23
N ASN A 111 7.56 -8.64 -15.91
CA ASN A 111 6.79 -7.83 -16.85
C ASN A 111 7.26 -6.35 -16.94
N ARG A 112 8.27 -5.95 -16.16
CA ARG A 112 8.85 -4.58 -16.13
C ARG A 112 7.83 -3.47 -15.87
N SER A 113 6.72 -3.78 -15.19
CA SER A 113 5.56 -2.88 -15.10
C SER A 113 4.89 -2.87 -13.74
N VAL A 114 5.60 -3.20 -12.66
CA VAL A 114 5.01 -3.22 -11.31
C VAL A 114 5.34 -1.92 -10.56
N VAL A 115 4.31 -1.28 -10.03
CA VAL A 115 4.40 -0.27 -8.96
C VAL A 115 4.08 -0.96 -7.65
N TRP A 116 5.01 -0.93 -6.71
CA TRP A 116 4.82 -1.42 -5.35
C TRP A 116 4.25 -0.31 -4.47
N THR A 117 3.21 -0.62 -3.69
CA THR A 117 2.47 0.35 -2.88
C THR A 117 1.80 -0.34 -1.68
N ALA A 118 1.04 0.39 -0.87
CA ALA A 118 0.26 -0.18 0.22
C ALA A 118 -1.05 -0.85 -0.28
N GLY A 119 -1.54 -1.82 0.45
CA GLY A 119 -2.79 -2.52 0.16
C GLY A 119 -3.98 -1.57 0.14
N HIS A 120 -4.06 -0.64 1.11
CA HIS A 120 -5.14 0.35 1.18
C HIS A 120 -5.12 1.39 0.04
N CYS A 121 -4.02 1.47 -0.74
CA CYS A 121 -3.97 2.28 -1.95
C CYS A 121 -4.58 1.57 -3.18
N VAL A 122 -4.95 0.29 -3.08
CA VAL A 122 -5.56 -0.48 -4.16
C VAL A 122 -6.92 -1.09 -3.79
N ASN A 123 -7.18 -1.30 -2.50
CA ASN A 123 -8.40 -1.94 -2.00
C ASN A 123 -8.71 -1.45 -0.56
N GLU A 124 -9.98 -1.29 -0.21
CA GLU A 124 -10.42 -0.77 1.10
C GLU A 124 -9.98 -1.59 2.32
N GLY A 125 -9.45 -2.78 2.14
CA GLY A 125 -9.44 -3.85 3.10
C GLY A 125 -10.70 -4.68 2.83
N PRO A 126 -11.49 -5.17 3.80
CA PRO A 126 -12.77 -5.77 3.44
C PRO A 126 -13.65 -4.78 2.69
N GLY A 127 -13.68 -4.87 1.35
CA GLY A 127 -14.41 -3.90 0.54
C GLY A 127 -13.96 -3.82 -0.93
N ALA A 128 -14.24 -2.68 -1.53
CA ALA A 128 -14.07 -2.46 -2.95
C ALA A 128 -12.60 -2.26 -3.36
N TYR A 129 -12.29 -2.65 -4.58
CA TYR A 129 -11.05 -2.25 -5.25
C TYR A 129 -11.13 -0.82 -5.79
N ALA A 130 -10.01 -0.13 -5.74
CA ALA A 130 -9.84 1.18 -6.35
C ALA A 130 -10.10 1.13 -7.87
N THR A 131 -10.63 2.22 -8.38
CA THR A 131 -10.83 2.48 -9.81
C THR A 131 -10.01 3.69 -10.24
N ASN A 132 -9.92 3.95 -11.55
CA ASN A 132 -9.12 5.06 -12.10
C ASN A 132 -7.68 5.11 -11.57
N TRP A 133 -7.08 3.96 -11.27
CA TRP A 133 -5.77 3.89 -10.64
C TRP A 133 -4.67 4.33 -11.60
N ALA A 134 -3.91 5.33 -11.17
CA ALA A 134 -2.85 5.95 -11.96
C ALA A 134 -1.60 6.24 -11.11
N PHE A 135 -0.44 6.08 -11.73
CA PHE A 135 0.88 6.38 -11.18
C PHE A 135 1.55 7.47 -11.99
N VAL A 136 2.08 8.48 -11.34
CA VAL A 136 2.82 9.57 -11.97
C VAL A 136 4.23 9.60 -11.39
N PRO A 137 5.20 8.93 -12.06
CA PRO A 137 6.58 8.93 -11.61
C PRO A 137 7.19 10.33 -11.70
N ALA A 138 8.08 10.64 -10.76
CA ALA A 138 8.75 11.96 -10.66
C ALA A 138 7.77 13.15 -10.62
N TYR A 139 6.57 12.96 -10.05
CA TYR A 139 5.58 14.03 -9.94
C TYR A 139 6.17 15.22 -9.16
N ARG A 140 6.00 16.44 -9.69
CA ARG A 140 6.43 17.66 -9.02
C ARG A 140 5.54 18.83 -9.44
N ASP A 141 4.79 19.43 -8.49
CA ASP A 141 3.98 20.65 -8.70
C ASP A 141 3.06 20.56 -9.93
N GLY A 142 2.42 19.41 -10.17
CA GLY A 142 1.59 19.16 -11.33
C GLY A 142 2.33 18.68 -12.57
N SER A 143 3.66 18.77 -12.60
CA SER A 143 4.49 18.22 -13.69
C SER A 143 4.46 16.69 -13.70
N ARG A 144 4.41 16.13 -14.90
CA ARG A 144 4.34 14.70 -15.18
C ARG A 144 5.36 14.32 -16.24
N PRO A 145 6.67 14.38 -15.92
CA PRO A 145 7.74 14.32 -16.94
C PRO A 145 7.75 12.98 -17.69
N PHE A 146 7.29 11.90 -17.06
CA PHE A 146 7.16 10.56 -17.66
C PHE A 146 5.69 10.19 -17.97
N GLY A 147 4.79 11.16 -17.97
CA GLY A 147 3.36 10.96 -18.24
C GLY A 147 2.60 10.34 -17.05
N THR A 148 1.37 9.91 -17.37
CA THR A 148 0.46 9.24 -16.43
C THR A 148 0.34 7.78 -16.82
N TRP A 149 0.77 6.88 -15.92
CA TRP A 149 0.69 5.44 -16.09
C TRP A 149 -0.58 4.91 -15.46
N THR A 150 -1.28 4.01 -16.11
CA THR A 150 -2.56 3.46 -15.63
C THR A 150 -2.45 1.98 -15.33
N ALA A 151 -3.08 1.52 -14.26
CA ALA A 151 -3.06 0.11 -13.92
C ALA A 151 -3.95 -0.72 -14.85
N ARG A 152 -3.50 -1.97 -15.19
CA ARG A 152 -4.31 -3.01 -15.82
C ARG A 152 -4.74 -4.10 -14.84
N THR A 153 -4.01 -4.26 -13.74
CA THR A 153 -4.34 -5.20 -12.67
C THR A 153 -3.86 -4.63 -11.34
N LEU A 154 -4.68 -4.77 -10.30
CA LEU A 154 -4.34 -4.48 -8.91
C LEU A 154 -4.25 -5.80 -8.16
N VAL A 155 -3.20 -5.99 -7.36
CA VAL A 155 -2.90 -7.23 -6.66
C VAL A 155 -2.56 -6.91 -5.22
N THR A 156 -3.21 -7.58 -4.26
CA THR A 156 -2.88 -7.48 -2.83
C THR A 156 -3.00 -8.84 -2.15
N SER A 157 -2.73 -8.94 -0.87
CA SER A 157 -2.94 -10.17 -0.12
C SER A 157 -4.43 -10.39 0.21
N SER A 158 -4.88 -11.64 0.25
CA SER A 158 -6.24 -11.94 0.72
C SER A 158 -6.43 -11.58 2.19
N ALA A 159 -5.36 -11.59 2.99
CA ALA A 159 -5.40 -11.16 4.38
C ALA A 159 -5.70 -9.66 4.50
N TRP A 160 -5.18 -8.83 3.58
CA TRP A 160 -5.60 -7.43 3.46
C TRP A 160 -7.01 -7.32 2.89
N ALA A 161 -7.24 -7.83 1.68
CA ALA A 161 -8.48 -7.61 0.92
C ALA A 161 -9.74 -8.09 1.66
N ASN A 162 -9.67 -9.18 2.42
CA ASN A 162 -10.83 -9.82 3.04
C ASN A 162 -10.92 -9.60 4.56
N GLN A 163 -9.80 -9.22 5.21
CA GLN A 163 -9.74 -9.11 6.67
C GLN A 163 -9.26 -7.74 7.15
N GLY A 164 -8.71 -6.89 6.28
CA GLY A 164 -8.12 -5.61 6.64
C GLY A 164 -6.89 -5.75 7.56
N ASN A 165 -6.21 -6.92 7.49
CA ASN A 165 -5.08 -7.18 8.37
C ASN A 165 -3.88 -6.30 7.98
N ILE A 166 -3.59 -5.34 8.84
CA ILE A 166 -2.59 -4.29 8.62
C ILE A 166 -1.15 -4.83 8.47
N SER A 167 -0.87 -6.03 9.04
CA SER A 167 0.42 -6.71 8.86
C SER A 167 0.72 -7.08 7.41
N TYR A 168 -0.30 -7.05 6.56
CA TYR A 168 -0.23 -7.45 5.15
C TYR A 168 -0.72 -6.34 4.20
N ASP A 169 -0.66 -5.09 4.64
CA ASP A 169 -1.05 -3.90 3.88
C ASP A 169 0.00 -3.56 2.79
N VAL A 170 0.15 -4.47 1.82
CA VAL A 170 1.04 -4.35 0.66
C VAL A 170 0.31 -4.68 -0.62
N ALA A 171 0.72 -4.04 -1.72
CA ALA A 171 0.13 -4.28 -3.03
C ALA A 171 1.11 -4.05 -4.19
N GLY A 172 0.83 -4.71 -5.30
CA GLY A 172 1.41 -4.43 -6.60
C GLY A 172 0.36 -3.95 -7.59
N ALA A 173 0.56 -2.80 -8.21
CA ALA A 173 -0.22 -2.36 -9.35
C ALA A 173 0.57 -2.64 -10.64
N VAL A 174 -0.03 -3.44 -11.53
CA VAL A 174 0.58 -3.79 -12.82
C VAL A 174 0.15 -2.78 -13.86
N MET A 175 1.11 -2.06 -14.43
CA MET A 175 0.84 -0.94 -15.31
C MET A 175 0.65 -1.36 -16.76
N ASN A 176 -0.20 -0.66 -17.48
CA ASN A 176 -0.23 -0.69 -18.94
C ASN A 176 1.07 -0.13 -19.51
N THR A 177 1.46 -0.52 -20.71
CA THR A 177 2.55 0.14 -21.44
C THR A 177 2.18 1.60 -21.77
N HIS A 178 3.17 2.46 -21.84
CA HIS A 178 3.03 3.85 -22.24
C HIS A 178 3.96 4.16 -23.43
N GLY A 179 3.40 4.57 -24.57
CA GLY A 179 4.18 4.77 -25.80
C GLY A 179 4.88 3.49 -26.29
N GLY A 180 4.31 2.29 -25.99
CA GLY A 180 4.91 0.99 -26.34
C GLY A 180 5.95 0.48 -25.33
N SER A 181 6.40 1.29 -24.36
CA SER A 181 7.42 0.94 -23.40
C SER A 181 6.81 0.42 -22.09
N ALA A 182 7.49 -0.49 -21.39
CA ALA A 182 7.17 -0.88 -20.03
C ALA A 182 7.67 0.17 -19.03
N LEU A 183 7.10 0.18 -17.82
CA LEU A 183 7.36 1.23 -16.83
C LEU A 183 8.85 1.36 -16.49
N THR A 184 9.49 0.23 -16.14
CA THR A 184 10.89 0.28 -15.69
C THR A 184 11.90 0.51 -16.85
N ASP A 185 11.48 0.38 -18.10
CA ASP A 185 12.30 0.76 -19.24
C ASP A 185 12.43 2.29 -19.36
N VAL A 186 11.46 3.01 -18.78
CA VAL A 186 11.38 4.49 -18.87
C VAL A 186 11.93 5.16 -17.61
N VAL A 187 11.57 4.65 -16.43
CA VAL A 187 11.88 5.32 -15.16
C VAL A 187 12.93 4.59 -14.31
N GLY A 188 13.40 3.42 -14.77
CA GLY A 188 14.17 2.50 -13.97
C GLY A 188 13.29 1.71 -12.97
N GLY A 189 13.90 0.80 -12.24
CA GLY A 189 13.23 -0.01 -11.23
C GLY A 189 14.12 -0.24 -10.02
N ARG A 190 13.56 -0.15 -8.82
CA ARG A 190 14.21 -0.59 -7.58
C ARG A 190 14.17 -2.12 -7.47
N GLY A 191 15.18 -2.71 -6.86
CA GLY A 191 15.07 -4.07 -6.34
C GLY A 191 13.91 -4.16 -5.33
N ILE A 192 13.53 -5.38 -4.96
CA ILE A 192 12.58 -5.62 -3.87
C ILE A 192 13.07 -6.79 -3.02
N ALA A 193 12.99 -6.67 -1.69
CA ALA A 193 13.52 -7.63 -0.75
C ALA A 193 12.42 -8.27 0.10
N PHE A 194 12.57 -9.56 0.37
CA PHE A 194 11.66 -10.35 1.20
C PHE A 194 12.42 -11.16 2.24
N ASN A 195 11.79 -11.43 3.37
CA ASN A 195 12.36 -12.28 4.45
C ASN A 195 13.72 -11.80 4.97
N TYR A 196 13.93 -10.50 5.04
CA TYR A 196 15.18 -9.86 5.41
C TYR A 196 15.30 -9.61 6.92
N ASN A 197 16.51 -9.28 7.39
CA ASN A 197 16.73 -8.78 8.73
C ASN A 197 16.10 -7.40 8.90
N ARG A 198 15.23 -7.25 9.90
CA ARG A 198 14.48 -6.02 10.18
C ARG A 198 15.33 -4.86 10.66
N ASN A 199 16.46 -5.16 11.33
CA ASN A 199 17.32 -4.12 11.88
C ASN A 199 18.19 -3.50 10.77
N GLN A 200 17.66 -2.52 10.10
CA GLN A 200 18.23 -1.79 8.98
C GLN A 200 18.13 -0.27 9.19
N PHE A 201 18.96 0.46 8.46
CA PHE A 201 18.77 1.89 8.22
C PHE A 201 17.94 2.07 6.95
N PHE A 202 16.79 2.71 7.07
CA PHE A 202 15.82 2.89 6.00
C PHE A 202 15.81 4.32 5.49
N THR A 203 15.71 4.47 4.17
CA THR A 203 15.32 5.71 3.50
C THR A 203 13.91 5.55 2.99
N SER A 204 12.94 6.21 3.61
CA SER A 204 11.53 6.17 3.21
C SER A 204 11.21 7.34 2.29
N PHE A 205 10.50 7.06 1.21
CA PHE A 205 10.06 8.05 0.22
C PHE A 205 8.55 8.20 0.23
N GLY A 206 8.03 9.40 -0.09
CA GLY A 206 6.59 9.59 -0.20
C GLY A 206 6.18 10.98 -0.66
N TYR A 207 4.89 11.13 -0.95
CA TYR A 207 4.21 12.38 -1.31
C TYR A 207 3.19 12.73 -0.22
N PRO A 208 3.63 13.15 0.98
CA PRO A 208 2.71 13.52 2.05
C PRO A 208 1.82 14.69 1.60
N ALA A 209 0.51 14.60 1.86
CA ALA A 209 -0.48 15.52 1.33
C ALA A 209 -1.43 16.09 2.39
N ALA A 210 -1.35 15.66 3.66
CA ALA A 210 -2.02 16.33 4.77
C ALA A 210 -1.09 17.36 5.41
N PRO A 211 -1.65 18.44 6.01
CA PRO A 211 -0.83 19.49 6.61
C PRO A 211 0.26 18.98 7.56
N PRO A 212 1.47 19.58 7.53
CA PRO A 212 1.86 20.79 6.81
C PRO A 212 2.25 20.59 5.33
N PHE A 213 2.16 19.37 4.81
CA PHE A 213 2.53 19.02 3.44
C PHE A 213 1.39 19.28 2.46
N THR A 214 1.75 19.40 1.18
CA THR A 214 0.80 19.71 0.10
C THR A 214 0.61 18.57 -0.91
N GLY A 215 1.36 17.48 -0.79
CA GLY A 215 1.36 16.39 -1.75
C GLY A 215 2.01 16.72 -3.10
N GLN A 216 2.71 17.86 -3.22
CA GLN A 216 3.27 18.33 -4.49
C GLN A 216 4.73 17.93 -4.70
N ARG A 217 5.41 17.48 -3.65
CA ARG A 217 6.84 17.21 -3.64
C ARG A 217 7.14 15.82 -3.10
N LEU A 218 8.26 15.24 -3.56
CA LEU A 218 8.81 14.00 -3.02
C LEU A 218 9.57 14.32 -1.72
N TRP A 219 9.19 13.66 -0.65
CA TRP A 219 9.80 13.78 0.68
C TRP A 219 10.51 12.52 1.08
N VAL A 220 11.48 12.67 1.98
CA VAL A 220 12.36 11.59 2.44
C VAL A 220 12.43 11.62 3.97
N CYS A 221 12.33 10.45 4.59
CA CYS A 221 12.73 10.20 5.98
C CYS A 221 13.88 9.21 6.01
N GLU A 222 14.85 9.44 6.88
CA GLU A 222 15.96 8.52 7.12
C GLU A 222 15.98 8.11 8.59
N SER A 223 15.94 6.81 8.86
CA SER A 223 15.87 6.29 10.22
C SER A 223 16.33 4.84 10.30
N ASN A 224 16.98 4.49 11.40
CA ASN A 224 17.05 3.09 11.81
C ASN A 224 15.66 2.56 12.15
N LEU A 225 15.51 1.22 12.19
CA LEU A 225 14.35 0.63 12.85
C LEU A 225 14.25 1.19 14.27
N LEU A 226 13.13 1.87 14.56
CA LEU A 226 12.89 2.50 15.86
C LEU A 226 12.12 1.56 16.80
N THR A 227 11.13 0.86 16.27
CA THR A 227 10.22 0.01 17.04
C THR A 227 9.57 -1.06 16.16
N SER A 228 8.90 -2.00 16.81
CA SER A 228 7.96 -2.92 16.18
C SER A 228 6.60 -2.78 16.87
N ASP A 229 5.52 -2.91 16.11
CA ASP A 229 4.17 -2.83 16.68
C ASP A 229 3.78 -4.17 17.32
N PRO A 230 3.66 -4.24 18.65
CA PRO A 230 3.33 -5.48 19.34
C PRO A 230 1.87 -5.92 19.16
N THR A 231 1.02 -5.05 18.62
CA THR A 231 -0.41 -5.34 18.40
C THR A 231 -0.68 -6.06 17.08
N THR A 232 0.35 -6.18 16.21
CA THR A 232 0.25 -6.77 14.88
C THR A 232 0.99 -8.11 14.79
N SER A 233 0.50 -9.02 13.92
CA SER A 233 1.14 -10.33 13.70
C SER A 233 1.07 -10.70 12.20
N PRO A 234 2.24 -10.84 11.53
CA PRO A 234 3.60 -10.50 12.01
C PRO A 234 3.71 -9.03 12.41
N GLN A 235 4.57 -8.74 13.38
CA GLN A 235 4.76 -7.35 13.82
C GLN A 235 5.21 -6.47 12.67
N THR A 236 4.55 -5.33 12.49
CA THR A 236 4.97 -4.27 11.57
C THR A 236 6.16 -3.52 12.14
N MET A 237 6.89 -2.84 11.27
CA MET A 237 8.10 -2.10 11.62
C MET A 237 7.78 -0.61 11.72
N GLY A 238 8.36 0.09 12.70
CA GLY A 238 8.23 1.52 12.88
C GLY A 238 9.56 2.26 12.72
N ILE A 239 9.55 3.35 11.96
CA ILE A 239 10.69 4.28 11.81
C ILE A 239 10.30 5.68 12.25
N GLY A 240 11.30 6.50 12.57
CA GLY A 240 11.13 7.94 12.80
C GLY A 240 10.83 8.65 11.47
N CYS A 241 9.60 9.14 11.32
CA CYS A 241 9.17 9.82 10.12
C CYS A 241 7.89 10.62 10.38
N ASP A 242 7.87 11.90 10.00
CA ASP A 242 6.74 12.82 10.17
C ASP A 242 5.88 13.00 8.91
N MET A 243 6.15 12.24 7.87
CA MET A 243 5.31 12.27 6.66
C MET A 243 3.87 11.89 7.01
N THR A 244 2.93 12.67 6.49
CA THR A 244 1.48 12.52 6.72
C THR A 244 0.80 11.66 5.64
N GLY A 245 -0.53 11.55 5.71
CA GLY A 245 -1.36 10.90 4.69
C GLY A 245 -1.04 11.36 3.27
N GLY A 246 -1.14 10.45 2.32
CA GLY A 246 -0.63 10.60 0.96
C GLY A 246 0.77 10.02 0.76
N SER A 247 1.60 9.91 1.81
CA SER A 247 2.87 9.17 1.74
C SER A 247 2.70 7.65 1.69
N SER A 248 1.51 7.16 2.04
CA SER A 248 1.09 5.74 2.00
C SER A 248 1.53 5.05 0.71
N GLY A 249 2.13 3.88 0.82
CA GLY A 249 2.65 3.11 -0.32
C GLY A 249 4.02 3.55 -0.82
N GLY A 250 4.57 4.65 -0.32
CA GLY A 250 5.94 5.05 -0.61
C GLY A 250 6.94 4.04 -0.04
N GLY A 251 7.94 3.66 -0.82
CA GLY A 251 8.87 2.59 -0.45
C GLY A 251 9.88 3.01 0.60
N TRP A 252 10.17 2.09 1.55
CA TRP A 252 11.37 2.17 2.39
C TRP A 252 12.49 1.40 1.72
N VAL A 253 13.59 2.06 1.49
CA VAL A 253 14.70 1.54 0.70
C VAL A 253 15.93 1.30 1.59
N VAL A 254 16.60 0.15 1.36
CA VAL A 254 17.95 -0.14 1.86
C VAL A 254 18.82 -0.44 0.66
N GLY A 255 19.88 0.34 0.47
CA GLY A 255 20.67 0.28 -0.77
C GLY A 255 19.81 0.60 -2.00
N SER A 256 19.65 -0.37 -2.89
CA SER A 256 18.85 -0.22 -4.12
C SER A 256 17.47 -0.90 -4.05
N SER A 257 17.11 -1.55 -2.95
CA SER A 257 15.94 -2.41 -2.87
C SER A 257 14.87 -1.85 -1.92
N VAL A 258 13.59 -2.04 -2.27
CA VAL A 258 12.43 -1.75 -1.44
C VAL A 258 12.24 -2.89 -0.43
N TYR A 259 12.18 -2.56 0.85
CA TYR A 259 12.04 -3.49 1.98
C TYR A 259 10.64 -3.47 2.59
N THR A 260 9.92 -2.38 2.47
CA THR A 260 8.52 -2.21 2.86
C THR A 260 7.96 -0.90 2.31
N VAL A 261 6.75 -0.53 2.73
CA VAL A 261 6.07 0.70 2.32
C VAL A 261 5.50 1.45 3.52
N ASN A 262 5.33 2.75 3.40
CA ASN A 262 4.54 3.54 4.34
C ASN A 262 3.12 2.99 4.40
N SER A 263 2.62 2.69 5.59
CA SER A 263 1.30 2.09 5.76
C SER A 263 0.42 2.90 6.70
N TYR A 264 0.82 3.11 7.94
CA TYR A 264 0.00 3.79 8.93
C TYR A 264 0.82 4.47 10.02
N GLY A 265 0.14 5.26 10.87
CA GLY A 265 0.65 5.82 12.11
C GLY A 265 -0.41 5.79 13.19
N TYR A 266 0.00 6.02 14.45
CA TYR A 266 -0.90 6.19 15.58
C TYR A 266 -1.04 7.66 15.96
N SER A 267 -2.24 8.10 16.29
CA SER A 267 -2.53 9.49 16.67
C SER A 267 -1.78 9.92 17.95
N ASN A 268 -1.46 8.98 18.83
CA ASN A 268 -0.71 9.17 20.06
C ASN A 268 0.81 8.94 19.92
N GLN A 269 1.29 8.54 18.75
CA GLN A 269 2.72 8.38 18.44
C GLN A 269 3.11 9.30 17.30
N ARG A 270 3.42 10.53 17.62
CA ARG A 270 3.83 11.50 16.61
C ARG A 270 5.19 11.13 16.01
N ASN A 271 5.30 11.31 14.70
CA ASN A 271 6.52 11.11 13.94
C ASN A 271 7.03 9.65 13.96
N VAL A 272 6.12 8.68 14.05
CA VAL A 272 6.42 7.27 13.81
C VAL A 272 5.57 6.77 12.66
N MET A 273 6.23 6.35 11.59
CA MET A 273 5.60 5.70 10.42
C MET A 273 5.78 4.19 10.54
N TYR A 274 4.70 3.46 10.36
CA TYR A 274 4.72 1.99 10.33
C TYR A 274 4.60 1.44 8.93
N GLY A 275 5.29 0.30 8.69
CA GLY A 275 5.24 -0.46 7.45
C GLY A 275 5.20 -1.96 7.71
N PRO A 276 4.48 -2.76 6.90
CA PRO A 276 4.40 -4.20 7.07
C PRO A 276 5.75 -4.88 6.78
N TYR A 277 6.03 -5.97 7.49
CA TYR A 277 7.18 -6.81 7.16
C TYR A 277 6.93 -7.58 5.87
N GLN A 278 7.81 -7.44 4.89
CA GLN A 278 7.73 -8.18 3.62
C GLN A 278 8.24 -9.62 3.79
N GLY A 279 7.38 -10.48 4.34
CA GLY A 279 7.59 -11.93 4.41
C GLY A 279 7.07 -12.66 3.17
N SER A 280 6.78 -13.96 3.31
CA SER A 280 6.28 -14.82 2.22
C SER A 280 5.00 -14.34 1.57
N VAL A 281 4.09 -13.73 2.34
CA VAL A 281 2.83 -13.17 1.80
C VAL A 281 3.11 -12.01 0.84
N ALA A 282 3.97 -11.06 1.21
CA ALA A 282 4.36 -9.97 0.32
C ALA A 282 5.07 -10.51 -0.93
N GLN A 283 5.92 -11.54 -0.77
CA GLN A 283 6.56 -12.22 -1.89
C GLN A 283 5.55 -12.87 -2.85
N SER A 284 4.48 -13.48 -2.32
CA SER A 284 3.41 -14.04 -3.13
C SER A 284 2.64 -12.97 -3.92
N VAL A 285 2.36 -11.81 -3.30
CA VAL A 285 1.77 -10.65 -3.98
C VAL A 285 2.67 -10.15 -5.10
N TYR A 286 3.99 -10.00 -4.84
CA TYR A 286 4.95 -9.58 -5.85
C TYR A 286 5.04 -10.60 -7.02
N ASN A 287 5.15 -11.88 -6.73
CA ASN A 287 5.23 -12.92 -7.76
C ASN A 287 3.97 -12.90 -8.66
N ALA A 288 2.80 -12.75 -8.04
CA ALA A 288 1.55 -12.63 -8.76
C ALA A 288 1.47 -11.36 -9.61
N ALA A 289 1.97 -10.22 -9.14
CA ALA A 289 2.01 -8.98 -9.91
C ALA A 289 3.08 -9.04 -11.03
N SER A 290 4.24 -9.63 -10.78
CA SER A 290 5.39 -9.68 -11.70
C SER A 290 5.14 -10.48 -12.98
N THR A 291 4.19 -11.41 -12.96
CA THR A 291 3.91 -12.34 -14.08
C THR A 291 2.66 -11.97 -14.89
N ARG A 292 1.98 -10.87 -14.57
CA ARG A 292 0.73 -10.44 -15.23
C ARG A 292 0.90 -9.30 -16.21
#